data_d08cb32ab39133ffbf738cbb3836d135
#
_entry.id   d08cb32ab39133ffbf738cbb3836d135
#
_cell.length_a   1.000
_cell.length_b   1.000
_cell.length_c   1.000
_cell.angle_alpha   90.00
_cell.angle_beta   90.00
_cell.angle_gamma   90.00
#
_symmetry.space_group_name_H-M   'P 1'
#
loop_
_entity.id
_entity.type
_entity.pdbx_description
1 polymer ?
#
loop_
_entity_poly.entity_id
_entity_poly.type
_entity_poly.pdbx_seq_one_letter_code
_entity_poly.pdbx_strand_id
1 'polypeptide(L)'
;MNQRFQSFESLLGLLESGTCLAFLLLMVVGCDSTETAVSDHPSNAASLQQNQDVTDVPHSNTNGTTASQQSSESQEDNMSGELSTEPIPPPSEVQVKASPLPVQFQGPDATARELKVDPERLKANGIRTLTGKNLILHTDIPLDEELRSWPVIFEKAVEQFCSYFDVDGVKVKQWQVRACVIQDMTKFKNAGLLPQALPEFQHGYALGDRIFLKEQPSEYYRRHLLIHEGVHSFMLHFFHGSGPPWYMEGMAEMLATHQWVGQQLKLRSFPADRTAVPFWGRVKIIKDDVALRKGKMIEEVMQYGSNAHLDVEAYGWSWAATTFLDRHPEFQTTFRRQVQKAGDSSPQFSLDLIQAYGDKWLRVRQQWQLFIMNMEYGYDLVREAIDDVEVRSYAELPEEQAIQVQADRGWQSTGLAVTKGMNIQLAASGRFVIHQEKDQAGQAVDQWESEPDGITIQYYKGNPLGKLLIAVDNLNQTGLTGLVSYAAIGGGGEIEIPYDGVLYLRVNDSPAELHDNRGEIEVKLSLMGEN
;
A
#
# COMPACT_ATOMS: atom_id res chain seq x y z
N MET A 1 -24.54 25.44 -4.26
CA MET A 1 -23.97 24.34 -3.51
C MET A 1 -24.31 22.95 -4.13
N ASN A 2 -25.30 22.87 -5.01
CA ASN A 2 -25.77 21.61 -5.63
C ASN A 2 -24.97 21.07 -6.85
N GLN A 3 -23.83 21.61 -7.21
CA GLN A 3 -23.12 21.19 -8.45
C GLN A 3 -21.99 20.18 -8.23
N ARG A 4 -21.66 19.77 -7.02
CA ARG A 4 -20.57 18.79 -6.77
C ARG A 4 -21.03 17.36 -6.52
N PHE A 5 -22.31 17.12 -6.30
CA PHE A 5 -22.85 15.76 -6.11
C PHE A 5 -23.25 15.04 -7.40
N GLN A 6 -23.44 15.75 -8.51
CA GLN A 6 -23.88 15.15 -9.79
C GLN A 6 -22.80 14.44 -10.61
N SER A 7 -21.54 14.50 -10.24
CA SER A 7 -20.45 13.87 -11.04
C SER A 7 -20.23 12.38 -10.77
N PHE A 8 -20.91 11.79 -9.80
CA PHE A 8 -20.68 10.39 -9.41
C PHE A 8 -21.69 9.38 -10.00
N GLU A 9 -22.90 9.79 -10.30
CA GLU A 9 -23.90 8.89 -10.91
C GLU A 9 -23.63 8.53 -12.37
N SER A 10 -22.82 9.31 -13.10
CA SER A 10 -22.44 8.99 -14.48
C SER A 10 -21.37 7.90 -14.60
N LEU A 11 -20.84 7.38 -13.48
CA LEU A 11 -19.76 6.39 -13.47
C LEU A 11 -20.25 4.93 -13.48
N LEU A 12 -21.48 4.68 -13.09
CA LEU A 12 -22.04 3.32 -13.03
C LEU A 12 -22.67 2.83 -14.36
N GLY A 13 -22.85 3.69 -15.33
CA GLY A 13 -23.56 3.38 -16.59
C GLY A 13 -22.72 2.81 -17.74
N LEU A 14 -21.41 2.59 -17.60
CA LEU A 14 -20.51 2.23 -18.70
C LEU A 14 -19.88 0.84 -18.63
N LEU A 15 -20.35 -0.03 -17.76
CA LEU A 15 -19.84 -1.41 -17.61
C LEU A 15 -20.57 -2.47 -18.44
N GLU A 16 -21.56 -2.11 -19.24
CA GLU A 16 -22.24 -3.03 -20.17
C GLU A 16 -22.03 -2.62 -21.63
N SER A 17 -20.86 -2.92 -22.19
CA SER A 17 -20.76 -3.26 -23.62
C SER A 17 -19.36 -3.81 -23.91
N GLY A 18 -19.28 -5.13 -24.00
CA GLY A 18 -18.13 -5.81 -24.57
C GLY A 18 -17.97 -5.44 -26.04
N THR A 19 -16.82 -4.97 -26.38
CA THR A 19 -16.09 -5.13 -27.65
C THR A 19 -14.92 -4.16 -27.62
N CYS A 20 -13.72 -4.67 -27.48
CA CYS A 20 -12.60 -4.27 -28.34
C CYS A 20 -11.40 -5.19 -28.11
N LEU A 21 -11.27 -6.06 -29.08
CA LEU A 21 -10.07 -6.81 -29.39
C LEU A 21 -9.06 -5.85 -30.05
N ALA A 22 -7.76 -6.10 -29.79
CA ALA A 22 -6.60 -5.58 -30.50
C ALA A 22 -6.17 -4.13 -30.21
N PHE A 23 -5.16 -4.03 -29.35
CA PHE A 23 -3.88 -3.38 -29.64
C PHE A 23 -2.91 -3.67 -28.48
N LEU A 24 -2.29 -4.83 -28.58
CA LEU A 24 -1.12 -5.18 -27.79
C LEU A 24 0.05 -5.14 -28.77
N LEU A 25 0.87 -4.11 -28.74
CA LEU A 25 2.31 -4.14 -29.01
C LEU A 25 2.91 -2.72 -28.90
N LEU A 26 4.10 -2.64 -28.29
CA LEU A 26 5.00 -1.48 -28.28
C LEU A 26 4.71 -0.36 -27.27
N MET A 27 5.31 -0.52 -26.07
CA MET A 27 6.12 0.51 -25.42
C MET A 27 7.07 -0.13 -24.40
N VAL A 28 8.09 -0.79 -24.92
CA VAL A 28 9.39 -0.97 -24.27
C VAL A 28 10.36 -0.13 -25.09
N VAL A 29 10.56 1.10 -24.71
CA VAL A 29 11.69 1.99 -25.08
C VAL A 29 11.75 2.99 -23.93
N GLY A 30 12.74 2.98 -22.94
CA GLY A 30 14.06 3.37 -23.37
C GLY A 30 14.18 4.87 -23.14
N CYS A 31 14.43 5.31 -21.88
CA CYS A 31 15.03 6.63 -21.65
C CYS A 31 16.52 6.51 -21.93
N ASP A 32 16.90 6.82 -23.13
CA ASP A 32 18.26 7.25 -23.49
C ASP A 32 18.38 8.73 -23.18
N SER A 33 19.17 9.07 -22.21
CA SER A 33 19.73 10.41 -22.03
C SER A 33 21.19 10.36 -22.47
N THR A 34 21.43 10.84 -23.67
CA THR A 34 22.75 11.17 -24.16
C THR A 34 23.29 12.40 -23.41
N GLU A 35 24.26 12.20 -22.56
CA GLU A 35 25.20 13.25 -22.16
C GLU A 35 26.57 12.95 -22.75
N THR A 36 27.02 13.89 -23.58
CA THR A 36 28.34 13.95 -24.16
C THR A 36 29.40 14.22 -23.11
N ALA A 37 30.41 13.35 -23.12
CA ALA A 37 31.63 13.51 -22.34
C ALA A 37 32.48 14.67 -22.86
N VAL A 38 32.98 15.50 -21.94
CA VAL A 38 34.20 16.28 -22.10
C VAL A 38 35.07 16.08 -20.85
N SER A 39 36.27 15.56 -21.11
CA SER A 39 37.38 15.38 -20.18
C SER A 39 37.97 16.72 -19.76
N ASP A 40 38.41 16.85 -18.52
CA ASP A 40 39.79 17.09 -18.05
C ASP A 40 39.86 17.61 -16.63
N HIS A 41 40.67 16.95 -15.82
CA HIS A 41 41.25 17.37 -14.53
C HIS A 41 42.46 18.32 -14.76
N PRO A 42 43.10 18.96 -13.72
CA PRO A 42 42.87 18.98 -12.29
C PRO A 42 43.14 20.32 -11.52
N SER A 43 42.89 20.28 -10.21
CA SER A 43 43.64 20.93 -9.12
C SER A 43 43.39 22.35 -8.66
N ASN A 44 43.26 22.41 -7.34
CA ASN A 44 43.75 23.38 -6.34
C ASN A 44 42.90 24.58 -5.88
N ALA A 45 42.46 24.43 -4.65
CA ALA A 45 42.70 25.29 -3.48
C ALA A 45 42.27 26.78 -3.47
N ALA A 46 41.59 27.08 -2.36
CA ALA A 46 41.69 28.25 -1.51
C ALA A 46 40.82 29.48 -1.72
N SER A 47 39.95 29.68 -0.74
CA SER A 47 39.78 30.92 0.06
C SER A 47 39.09 32.16 -0.50
N LEU A 48 38.06 32.55 0.27
CA LEU A 48 37.78 33.87 0.87
C LEU A 48 37.14 35.00 0.06
N GLN A 49 36.01 35.45 0.67
CA GLN A 49 35.57 36.85 0.90
C GLN A 49 34.74 37.60 -0.13
N GLN A 50 33.49 37.85 0.33
CA GLN A 50 32.80 39.17 0.51
C GLN A 50 32.78 40.19 -0.63
N ASN A 51 31.62 40.64 -1.06
CA ASN A 51 30.94 41.90 -0.75
C ASN A 51 29.92 42.27 -1.84
N GLN A 52 28.71 42.64 -1.42
CA GLN A 52 27.93 43.91 -1.64
C GLN A 52 28.06 44.58 -3.04
N ASP A 53 27.02 44.95 -3.74
CA ASP A 53 26.02 45.99 -3.54
C ASP A 53 25.17 46.26 -4.82
N VAL A 54 23.87 46.47 -4.65
CA VAL A 54 23.04 47.65 -5.04
C VAL A 54 22.70 47.95 -6.53
N THR A 55 21.37 48.18 -6.73
CA THR A 55 20.64 49.07 -7.71
C THR A 55 20.54 48.60 -9.16
N ASP A 56 19.47 48.72 -9.91
CA ASP A 56 18.35 49.68 -9.99
C ASP A 56 17.30 49.17 -10.97
N VAL A 57 16.04 49.59 -10.78
CA VAL A 57 14.89 49.48 -11.69
C VAL A 57 15.00 50.59 -12.78
N PRO A 58 14.42 50.47 -14.00
CA PRO A 58 13.20 51.20 -14.20
C PRO A 58 12.11 50.58 -15.11
N HIS A 59 10.92 51.06 -14.89
CA HIS A 59 9.64 50.98 -15.60
C HIS A 59 9.63 51.32 -17.09
N SER A 60 8.66 50.74 -17.84
CA SER A 60 7.67 51.49 -18.67
C SER A 60 6.68 50.54 -19.35
N ASN A 61 5.40 50.61 -19.07
CA ASN A 61 4.25 51.14 -19.85
C ASN A 61 4.27 50.80 -21.36
N THR A 62 3.20 50.27 -21.97
CA THR A 62 1.86 50.84 -22.21
C THR A 62 0.99 49.93 -23.07
N ASN A 63 -0.35 50.05 -22.92
CA ASN A 63 -1.48 49.92 -23.87
C ASN A 63 -1.78 48.52 -24.44
N GLY A 64 -2.96 47.92 -24.30
CA GLY A 64 -4.33 48.48 -24.36
C GLY A 64 -5.00 48.07 -25.66
N THR A 65 -6.06 47.24 -25.60
CA THR A 65 -7.20 47.37 -26.52
C THR A 65 -8.31 46.37 -26.11
N THR A 66 -9.49 46.91 -25.99
CA THR A 66 -10.84 46.40 -25.77
C THR A 66 -11.43 45.62 -26.94
N ALA A 67 -12.34 44.69 -26.63
CA ALA A 67 -13.64 44.37 -27.27
C ALA A 67 -13.99 42.92 -27.00
N SER A 68 -15.16 42.40 -26.80
CA SER A 68 -16.56 42.85 -26.70
C SER A 68 -17.39 41.67 -26.27
N GLN A 69 -18.39 41.91 -25.50
CA GLN A 69 -19.44 40.98 -25.06
C GLN A 69 -20.25 40.41 -26.25
N GLN A 70 -20.61 39.17 -26.19
CA GLN A 70 -21.87 38.66 -26.76
C GLN A 70 -22.49 37.61 -25.85
N SER A 71 -23.68 37.91 -25.40
CA SER A 71 -24.67 37.10 -24.71
C SER A 71 -25.35 36.12 -25.67
N SER A 72 -25.59 34.88 -25.22
CA SER A 72 -26.64 34.04 -25.80
C SER A 72 -27.35 33.27 -24.68
N GLU A 73 -28.62 33.57 -24.55
CA GLU A 73 -29.64 32.80 -23.82
C GLU A 73 -29.76 31.38 -24.37
N SER A 74 -29.98 30.42 -23.50
CA SER A 74 -30.47 29.09 -23.92
C SER A 74 -31.44 28.51 -22.91
N GLN A 75 -32.53 28.10 -23.49
CA GLN A 75 -33.75 27.49 -23.06
C GLN A 75 -33.58 26.35 -22.03
N GLU A 76 -34.51 26.38 -21.07
CA GLU A 76 -34.84 25.27 -20.18
C GLU A 76 -35.63 24.20 -20.96
N ASP A 77 -35.17 22.95 -20.94
CA ASP A 77 -36.00 21.79 -21.28
C ASP A 77 -36.16 20.90 -20.04
N ASN A 78 -37.39 20.81 -19.62
CA ASN A 78 -37.92 19.93 -18.57
C ASN A 78 -38.03 18.49 -19.11
N MET A 79 -37.28 17.54 -18.53
CA MET A 79 -37.62 16.12 -18.66
C MET A 79 -37.60 15.44 -17.29
N SER A 80 -38.80 15.20 -16.78
CA SER A 80 -39.07 14.29 -15.67
C SER A 80 -39.03 12.84 -16.22
N GLY A 81 -38.01 12.07 -15.81
CA GLY A 81 -37.90 10.64 -16.06
C GLY A 81 -38.07 9.85 -14.76
N GLU A 82 -39.15 9.06 -14.68
CA GLU A 82 -39.37 8.12 -13.57
C GLU A 82 -38.29 7.05 -13.53
N LEU A 83 -37.67 6.84 -12.37
CA LEU A 83 -36.72 5.74 -12.11
C LEU A 83 -37.52 4.46 -11.87
N SER A 84 -37.31 3.47 -12.73
CA SER A 84 -37.80 2.10 -12.57
C SER A 84 -36.92 1.40 -11.49
N THR A 85 -37.59 0.95 -10.44
CA THR A 85 -36.97 0.13 -9.38
C THR A 85 -37.13 -1.36 -9.74
N GLU A 86 -36.19 -1.95 -10.47
CA GLU A 86 -36.05 -3.40 -10.53
C GLU A 86 -34.97 -3.88 -9.51
N PRO A 87 -35.22 -4.98 -8.79
CA PRO A 87 -34.25 -5.49 -7.81
C PRO A 87 -33.07 -6.15 -8.52
N ILE A 88 -31.85 -5.76 -8.08
CA ILE A 88 -30.58 -6.33 -8.55
C ILE A 88 -30.54 -7.81 -8.15
N PRO A 89 -30.22 -8.75 -9.07
CA PRO A 89 -30.10 -10.16 -8.74
C PRO A 89 -28.95 -10.44 -7.77
N PRO A 90 -29.07 -11.48 -6.91
CA PRO A 90 -28.00 -11.84 -5.98
C PRO A 90 -26.73 -12.25 -6.73
N PRO A 91 -25.54 -12.04 -6.13
CA PRO A 91 -24.27 -12.35 -6.78
C PRO A 91 -24.22 -13.83 -7.15
N SER A 92 -23.96 -14.10 -8.43
CA SER A 92 -23.79 -15.44 -8.97
C SER A 92 -22.66 -16.15 -8.22
N GLU A 93 -22.86 -17.42 -7.86
CA GLU A 93 -21.81 -18.27 -7.33
C GLU A 93 -20.60 -18.26 -8.27
N VAL A 94 -19.48 -17.69 -7.82
CA VAL A 94 -18.25 -17.63 -8.59
C VAL A 94 -17.67 -19.03 -8.65
N GLN A 95 -17.82 -19.73 -9.76
CA GLN A 95 -17.11 -20.98 -10.02
C GLN A 95 -15.63 -20.68 -10.31
N VAL A 96 -14.78 -20.86 -9.31
CA VAL A 96 -13.34 -20.71 -9.45
C VAL A 96 -12.76 -21.98 -10.12
N LYS A 97 -12.31 -21.86 -11.37
CA LYS A 97 -11.56 -22.93 -12.03
C LYS A 97 -10.15 -22.99 -11.45
N ALA A 98 -9.82 -24.10 -10.79
CA ALA A 98 -8.46 -24.36 -10.33
C ALA A 98 -7.50 -24.52 -11.54
N SER A 99 -6.46 -23.69 -11.59
CA SER A 99 -5.33 -23.87 -12.51
C SER A 99 -4.23 -24.68 -11.82
N PRO A 100 -3.49 -25.56 -12.53
CA PRO A 100 -2.41 -26.32 -11.92
C PRO A 100 -1.29 -25.38 -11.42
N LEU A 101 -0.74 -25.70 -10.24
CA LEU A 101 0.35 -24.93 -9.62
C LEU A 101 1.62 -24.96 -10.47
N PRO A 102 2.43 -23.89 -10.46
CA PRO A 102 3.79 -23.91 -10.99
C PRO A 102 4.63 -25.00 -10.34
N VAL A 103 5.58 -25.55 -11.08
CA VAL A 103 6.47 -26.65 -10.63
C VAL A 103 7.25 -26.32 -9.35
N GLN A 104 7.50 -25.05 -9.07
CA GLN A 104 8.19 -24.58 -7.86
C GLN A 104 7.47 -24.94 -6.54
N PHE A 105 6.18 -25.30 -6.58
CA PHE A 105 5.38 -25.65 -5.41
C PHE A 105 5.21 -27.15 -5.16
N GLN A 106 5.96 -27.98 -5.87
CA GLN A 106 5.92 -29.43 -5.69
C GLN A 106 6.92 -29.90 -4.61
N GLY A 107 6.71 -29.53 -3.34
CA GLY A 107 7.45 -30.02 -2.19
C GLY A 107 8.96 -29.68 -2.15
N PRO A 108 9.63 -29.91 -1.02
CA PRO A 108 11.07 -29.67 -0.92
C PRO A 108 11.81 -30.58 -1.88
N ASP A 109 12.63 -30.00 -2.76
CA ASP A 109 13.53 -30.77 -3.64
C ASP A 109 14.56 -31.51 -2.77
N ALA A 110 14.31 -32.79 -2.57
CA ALA A 110 15.23 -33.68 -1.82
C ALA A 110 16.66 -33.64 -2.38
N THR A 111 16.81 -33.29 -3.66
CA THR A 111 18.13 -33.20 -4.33
C THR A 111 18.94 -31.97 -3.89
N ALA A 112 18.30 -30.94 -3.30
CA ALA A 112 19.00 -29.74 -2.85
C ALA A 112 20.02 -30.01 -1.72
N ARG A 113 19.77 -31.03 -0.88
CA ARG A 113 20.67 -31.43 0.21
C ARG A 113 21.92 -32.20 -0.30
N GLU A 114 21.87 -32.78 -1.50
CA GLU A 114 22.93 -33.59 -2.06
C GLU A 114 23.80 -32.88 -3.10
N LEU A 115 23.59 -31.58 -3.36
CA LEU A 115 24.41 -30.85 -4.33
C LEU A 115 25.86 -30.81 -3.85
N LYS A 116 26.70 -31.72 -4.37
CA LYS A 116 28.15 -31.69 -4.16
C LYS A 116 28.72 -30.54 -4.97
N VAL A 117 29.02 -29.46 -4.30
CA VAL A 117 29.68 -28.30 -4.91
C VAL A 117 31.17 -28.56 -4.95
N ASP A 118 31.77 -28.55 -6.15
CA ASP A 118 33.19 -28.71 -6.36
C ASP A 118 33.91 -27.35 -6.23
N PRO A 119 34.73 -27.12 -5.17
CA PRO A 119 35.42 -25.87 -4.95
C PRO A 119 36.35 -25.44 -6.11
N GLU A 120 36.98 -26.39 -6.78
CA GLU A 120 37.88 -26.08 -7.89
C GLU A 120 37.09 -25.60 -9.12
N ARG A 121 35.91 -26.18 -9.37
CA ARG A 121 35.02 -25.70 -10.42
C ARG A 121 34.47 -24.31 -10.13
N LEU A 122 34.14 -23.98 -8.86
CA LEU A 122 33.74 -22.65 -8.47
C LEU A 122 34.85 -21.64 -8.78
N LYS A 123 36.06 -21.92 -8.31
CA LYS A 123 37.23 -21.07 -8.50
C LYS A 123 37.56 -20.88 -9.99
N ALA A 124 37.53 -21.97 -10.80
CA ALA A 124 37.76 -21.92 -12.23
C ALA A 124 36.75 -21.02 -12.98
N ASN A 125 35.54 -20.87 -12.46
CA ASN A 125 34.49 -19.99 -13.02
C ASN A 125 34.40 -18.63 -12.32
N GLY A 126 35.33 -18.28 -11.41
CA GLY A 126 35.37 -17.01 -10.72
C GLY A 126 34.22 -16.82 -9.71
N ILE A 127 33.59 -17.90 -9.25
CA ILE A 127 32.51 -17.89 -8.28
C ILE A 127 33.09 -17.93 -6.88
N ARG A 128 32.64 -17.00 -6.04
CA ARG A 128 33.00 -16.86 -4.63
C ARG A 128 31.91 -17.45 -3.76
N THR A 129 32.28 -17.89 -2.56
CA THR A 129 31.33 -18.43 -1.58
C THR A 129 31.43 -17.63 -0.28
N LEU A 130 30.29 -17.20 0.24
CA LEU A 130 30.11 -16.70 1.60
C LEU A 130 29.25 -17.67 2.38
N THR A 131 29.63 -17.98 3.61
CA THR A 131 28.93 -18.94 4.45
C THR A 131 28.51 -18.30 5.76
N GLY A 132 27.23 -18.35 6.06
CA GLY A 132 26.62 -18.02 7.33
C GLY A 132 25.91 -19.23 7.93
N LYS A 133 25.20 -19.00 9.02
CA LYS A 133 24.48 -20.06 9.74
C LYS A 133 23.32 -20.61 8.90
N ASN A 134 22.50 -19.74 8.33
CA ASN A 134 21.31 -20.10 7.56
C ASN A 134 21.46 -19.84 6.04
N LEU A 135 22.62 -19.35 5.57
CA LEU A 135 22.85 -19.01 4.17
C LEU A 135 24.22 -19.49 3.71
N ILE A 136 24.26 -20.21 2.57
CA ILE A 136 25.45 -20.38 1.73
C ILE A 136 25.21 -19.61 0.44
N LEU A 137 26.00 -18.56 0.21
CA LEU A 137 25.88 -17.69 -0.95
C LEU A 137 26.99 -17.94 -1.94
N HIS A 138 26.66 -18.21 -3.20
CA HIS A 138 27.58 -18.30 -4.33
C HIS A 138 27.36 -17.09 -5.25
N THR A 139 28.44 -16.38 -5.62
CA THR A 139 28.33 -15.21 -6.50
C THR A 139 29.55 -15.01 -7.38
N ASP A 140 29.33 -14.54 -8.61
CA ASP A 140 30.38 -14.07 -9.52
C ASP A 140 30.55 -12.55 -9.50
N ILE A 141 29.75 -11.85 -8.69
CA ILE A 141 29.85 -10.41 -8.47
C ILE A 141 31.01 -10.10 -7.52
N PRO A 142 31.76 -9.00 -7.70
CA PRO A 142 32.77 -8.57 -6.76
C PRO A 142 32.20 -8.43 -5.34
N LEU A 143 32.93 -8.94 -4.35
CA LEU A 143 32.50 -8.86 -2.95
C LEU A 143 32.80 -7.46 -2.39
N ASP A 144 31.78 -6.61 -2.40
CA ASP A 144 31.75 -5.34 -1.65
C ASP A 144 31.38 -5.58 -0.16
N GLU A 145 31.25 -4.53 0.62
CA GLU A 145 30.85 -4.58 2.03
C GLU A 145 29.41 -5.07 2.18
N GLU A 146 28.55 -4.64 1.27
CA GLU A 146 27.15 -5.03 1.23
C GLU A 146 26.99 -6.55 1.09
N LEU A 147 27.56 -7.14 0.05
CA LEU A 147 27.47 -8.60 -0.18
C LEU A 147 28.12 -9.41 0.95
N ARG A 148 29.20 -8.90 1.55
CA ARG A 148 29.84 -9.56 2.71
C ARG A 148 28.93 -9.61 3.93
N SER A 149 28.01 -8.66 4.07
CA SER A 149 27.03 -8.58 5.17
C SER A 149 25.84 -9.53 5.00
N TRP A 150 25.58 -10.05 3.79
CA TRP A 150 24.39 -10.84 3.49
C TRP A 150 24.15 -12.07 4.35
N PRO A 151 25.18 -12.87 4.73
CA PRO A 151 24.94 -13.98 5.66
C PRO A 151 24.35 -13.50 6.99
N VAL A 152 24.83 -12.38 7.53
CA VAL A 152 24.33 -11.79 8.79
C VAL A 152 22.93 -11.19 8.58
N ILE A 153 22.68 -10.51 7.46
CA ILE A 153 21.37 -9.96 7.13
C ILE A 153 20.34 -11.08 7.05
N PHE A 154 20.67 -12.19 6.37
CA PHE A 154 19.76 -13.31 6.24
C PHE A 154 19.48 -14.02 7.58
N GLU A 155 20.49 -14.17 8.44
CA GLU A 155 20.29 -14.69 9.81
C GLU A 155 19.32 -13.82 10.62
N LYS A 156 19.46 -12.48 10.53
CA LYS A 156 18.51 -11.54 11.16
C LYS A 156 17.10 -11.61 10.55
N ALA A 157 17.00 -11.88 9.25
CA ALA A 157 15.71 -12.11 8.60
C ALA A 157 15.06 -13.40 9.12
N VAL A 158 15.83 -14.48 9.23
CA VAL A 158 15.34 -15.77 9.76
C VAL A 158 14.87 -15.65 11.20
N GLU A 159 15.55 -14.89 12.06
CA GLU A 159 15.10 -14.61 13.43
C GLU A 159 13.73 -13.92 13.43
N GLN A 160 13.49 -12.99 12.53
CA GLN A 160 12.21 -12.31 12.40
C GLN A 160 11.14 -13.20 11.74
N PHE A 161 11.50 -14.10 10.83
CA PHE A 161 10.58 -15.13 10.31
C PHE A 161 10.12 -16.05 11.44
N CYS A 162 11.05 -16.52 12.28
CA CYS A 162 10.71 -17.36 13.44
C CYS A 162 9.73 -16.65 14.37
N SER A 163 9.98 -15.39 14.68
CA SER A 163 9.11 -14.58 15.54
C SER A 163 7.73 -14.35 14.90
N TYR A 164 7.70 -14.08 13.59
CA TYR A 164 6.45 -13.80 12.88
C TYR A 164 5.55 -15.03 12.76
N PHE A 165 6.14 -16.16 12.39
CA PHE A 165 5.45 -17.42 12.11
C PHE A 165 5.31 -18.34 13.33
N ASP A 166 5.79 -17.93 14.49
CA ASP A 166 5.83 -18.76 15.73
C ASP A 166 6.56 -20.10 15.51
N VAL A 167 7.69 -20.06 14.80
CA VAL A 167 8.55 -21.23 14.58
C VAL A 167 9.68 -21.24 15.60
N ASP A 168 9.83 -22.37 16.32
CA ASP A 168 10.91 -22.54 17.29
C ASP A 168 12.29 -22.36 16.66
N GLY A 169 13.08 -21.42 17.17
CA GLY A 169 14.43 -21.13 16.69
C GLY A 169 15.39 -22.31 16.75
N VAL A 170 15.09 -23.37 17.55
CA VAL A 170 15.86 -24.61 17.55
C VAL A 170 15.71 -25.37 16.23
N LYS A 171 14.52 -25.35 15.62
CA LYS A 171 14.23 -26.05 14.36
C LYS A 171 15.01 -25.45 13.18
N VAL A 172 15.23 -24.13 13.19
CA VAL A 172 15.95 -23.44 12.11
C VAL A 172 17.48 -23.54 12.21
N LYS A 173 18.04 -24.06 13.31
CA LYS A 173 19.50 -24.22 13.45
C LYS A 173 20.13 -25.12 12.40
N GLN A 174 19.37 -26.07 11.86
CA GLN A 174 19.84 -27.02 10.83
C GLN A 174 19.33 -26.65 9.43
N TRP A 175 18.47 -25.63 9.33
CA TRP A 175 17.97 -25.15 8.05
C TRP A 175 18.95 -24.17 7.43
N GLN A 176 19.32 -24.43 6.17
CA GLN A 176 20.29 -23.63 5.45
C GLN A 176 19.87 -23.50 3.98
N VAL A 177 19.74 -22.28 3.52
CA VAL A 177 19.45 -21.94 2.13
C VAL A 177 20.74 -21.83 1.34
N ARG A 178 20.74 -22.33 0.10
CA ARG A 178 21.81 -22.12 -0.89
C ARG A 178 21.35 -21.09 -1.91
N ALA A 179 21.94 -19.90 -1.88
CA ALA A 179 21.62 -18.83 -2.81
C ALA A 179 22.73 -18.63 -3.85
N CYS A 180 22.32 -18.36 -5.08
CA CYS A 180 23.17 -17.94 -6.18
C CYS A 180 22.80 -16.51 -6.56
N VAL A 181 23.74 -15.55 -6.48
CA VAL A 181 23.58 -14.21 -7.02
C VAL A 181 24.39 -14.12 -8.30
N ILE A 182 23.70 -13.98 -9.41
CA ILE A 182 24.19 -14.33 -10.74
C ILE A 182 24.29 -13.08 -11.61
N GLN A 183 25.49 -12.75 -12.04
CA GLN A 183 25.74 -11.79 -13.11
C GLN A 183 25.84 -12.50 -14.46
N ASP A 184 26.56 -13.64 -14.52
CA ASP A 184 26.75 -14.46 -15.72
C ASP A 184 26.24 -15.89 -15.51
N MET A 185 25.07 -16.19 -16.06
CA MET A 185 24.43 -17.52 -15.98
C MET A 185 25.34 -18.64 -16.49
N THR A 186 26.23 -18.37 -17.48
CA THR A 186 27.11 -19.37 -18.07
C THR A 186 28.13 -19.90 -17.06
N LYS A 187 28.69 -19.04 -16.21
CA LYS A 187 29.61 -19.42 -15.15
C LYS A 187 28.95 -20.38 -14.16
N PHE A 188 27.72 -20.09 -13.74
CA PHE A 188 26.98 -20.95 -12.80
C PHE A 188 26.58 -22.28 -13.42
N LYS A 189 26.23 -22.32 -14.71
CA LYS A 189 25.98 -23.55 -15.46
C LYS A 189 27.26 -24.42 -15.54
N ASN A 190 28.38 -23.79 -15.89
CA ASN A 190 29.68 -24.50 -15.97
C ASN A 190 30.14 -25.00 -14.59
N ALA A 191 29.85 -24.27 -13.52
CA ALA A 191 30.13 -24.68 -12.15
C ALA A 191 29.23 -25.83 -11.65
N GLY A 192 28.13 -26.13 -12.36
CA GLY A 192 27.16 -27.15 -11.96
C GLY A 192 26.23 -26.72 -10.84
N LEU A 193 26.05 -25.39 -10.64
CA LEU A 193 25.19 -24.85 -9.61
C LEU A 193 23.73 -24.74 -10.04
N LEU A 194 23.44 -24.78 -11.34
CA LEU A 194 22.07 -24.61 -11.84
C LEU A 194 21.42 -25.98 -12.10
N PRO A 195 20.15 -26.18 -11.70
CA PRO A 195 19.38 -27.37 -12.10
C PRO A 195 19.18 -27.42 -13.61
N GLN A 196 19.07 -28.63 -14.17
CA GLN A 196 18.82 -28.79 -15.61
C GLN A 196 17.45 -28.21 -16.02
N ALA A 197 16.45 -28.26 -15.14
CA ALA A 197 15.09 -27.82 -15.37
C ALA A 197 14.78 -26.46 -14.68
N LEU A 198 15.81 -25.59 -14.47
CA LEU A 198 15.56 -24.26 -13.92
C LEU A 198 14.78 -23.45 -14.95
N PRO A 199 13.57 -22.95 -14.62
CA PRO A 199 12.80 -22.10 -15.53
C PRO A 199 13.53 -20.78 -15.81
N GLU A 200 13.15 -20.11 -16.87
CA GLU A 200 13.54 -18.72 -17.07
C GLU A 200 12.88 -17.84 -16.00
N PHE A 201 13.65 -16.97 -15.39
CA PHE A 201 13.19 -15.99 -14.40
C PHE A 201 13.84 -14.63 -14.66
N GLN A 202 13.17 -13.54 -14.27
CA GLN A 202 13.67 -12.17 -14.50
C GLN A 202 14.51 -11.65 -13.33
N HIS A 203 14.09 -11.90 -12.11
CA HIS A 203 14.67 -11.33 -10.89
C HIS A 203 15.16 -12.40 -9.93
N GLY A 204 14.26 -13.17 -9.35
CA GLY A 204 14.52 -14.23 -8.39
C GLY A 204 13.70 -15.48 -8.68
N TYR A 205 14.12 -16.60 -8.09
CA TYR A 205 13.41 -17.86 -8.14
C TYR A 205 13.84 -18.77 -6.98
N ALA A 206 12.88 -19.26 -6.20
CA ALA A 206 13.11 -20.24 -5.15
C ALA A 206 12.73 -21.65 -5.61
N LEU A 207 13.60 -22.63 -5.33
CA LEU A 207 13.34 -24.05 -5.54
C LEU A 207 13.70 -24.81 -4.26
N GLY A 208 12.74 -25.05 -3.40
CA GLY A 208 13.00 -25.59 -2.07
C GLY A 208 13.95 -24.70 -1.28
N ASP A 209 15.05 -25.27 -0.76
CA ASP A 209 16.08 -24.54 -0.03
C ASP A 209 17.17 -23.93 -0.96
N ARG A 210 16.87 -23.76 -2.26
CA ARG A 210 17.77 -23.16 -3.25
C ARG A 210 17.16 -21.89 -3.82
N ILE A 211 17.95 -20.81 -3.84
CA ILE A 211 17.55 -19.49 -4.33
C ILE A 211 18.46 -19.09 -5.49
N PHE A 212 17.88 -18.57 -6.55
CA PHE A 212 18.57 -18.05 -7.73
C PHE A 212 18.14 -16.59 -7.95
N LEU A 213 19.10 -15.66 -7.88
CA LEU A 213 18.87 -14.24 -8.03
C LEU A 213 19.72 -13.71 -9.18
N LYS A 214 19.13 -12.95 -10.09
CA LYS A 214 19.92 -12.13 -11.03
C LYS A 214 20.36 -10.85 -10.34
N GLU A 215 21.56 -10.37 -10.72
CA GLU A 215 22.09 -9.11 -10.22
C GLU A 215 21.10 -7.95 -10.45
N GLN A 216 21.02 -7.04 -9.49
CA GLN A 216 20.09 -5.90 -9.48
C GLN A 216 20.85 -4.59 -9.31
N PRO A 217 20.34 -3.47 -9.87
CA PRO A 217 21.04 -2.18 -9.83
C PRO A 217 21.02 -1.49 -8.46
N SER A 218 20.23 -1.98 -7.50
CA SER A 218 20.05 -1.37 -6.18
C SER A 218 20.35 -2.37 -5.08
N GLU A 219 21.17 -1.95 -4.09
CA GLU A 219 21.45 -2.74 -2.89
C GLU A 219 20.17 -3.11 -2.12
N TYR A 220 19.25 -2.16 -1.99
CA TYR A 220 17.96 -2.40 -1.37
C TYR A 220 17.20 -3.51 -2.09
N TYR A 221 17.05 -3.40 -3.42
CA TYR A 221 16.25 -4.35 -4.18
C TYR A 221 16.92 -5.72 -4.27
N ARG A 222 18.25 -5.78 -4.27
CA ARG A 222 19.04 -6.99 -4.19
C ARG A 222 18.81 -7.72 -2.86
N ARG A 223 18.83 -7.01 -1.71
CA ARG A 223 18.48 -7.56 -0.38
C ARG A 223 17.01 -7.98 -0.33
N HIS A 224 16.13 -7.14 -0.87
CA HIS A 224 14.70 -7.44 -0.94
C HIS A 224 14.46 -8.80 -1.62
N LEU A 225 15.07 -9.06 -2.77
CA LEU A 225 14.93 -10.34 -3.47
C LEU A 225 15.47 -11.53 -2.66
N LEU A 226 16.62 -11.38 -1.99
CA LEU A 226 17.13 -12.45 -1.12
C LEU A 226 16.15 -12.81 -0.01
N ILE A 227 15.58 -11.80 0.63
CA ILE A 227 14.62 -11.99 1.72
C ILE A 227 13.30 -12.56 1.17
N HIS A 228 12.82 -12.06 0.04
CA HIS A 228 11.61 -12.52 -0.66
C HIS A 228 11.67 -14.03 -0.98
N GLU A 229 12.71 -14.45 -1.68
CA GLU A 229 12.91 -15.86 -1.99
C GLU A 229 13.20 -16.70 -0.73
N GLY A 230 13.81 -16.07 0.27
CA GLY A 230 14.00 -16.67 1.59
C GLY A 230 12.68 -16.95 2.32
N VAL A 231 11.67 -16.10 2.17
CA VAL A 231 10.32 -16.34 2.72
C VAL A 231 9.67 -17.54 2.04
N HIS A 232 9.75 -17.65 0.71
CA HIS A 232 9.23 -18.80 -0.01
C HIS A 232 9.90 -20.11 0.47
N SER A 233 11.22 -20.12 0.57
CA SER A 233 11.98 -21.28 1.09
C SER A 233 11.59 -21.61 2.53
N PHE A 234 11.43 -20.62 3.39
CA PHE A 234 11.03 -20.80 4.78
C PHE A 234 9.62 -21.39 4.90
N MET A 235 8.65 -20.80 4.20
CA MET A 235 7.26 -21.27 4.25
C MET A 235 7.14 -22.70 3.69
N LEU A 236 7.80 -22.98 2.59
CA LEU A 236 7.79 -24.32 2.00
C LEU A 236 8.40 -25.36 2.93
N HIS A 237 9.50 -25.01 3.65
CA HIS A 237 10.19 -25.92 4.55
C HIS A 237 9.38 -26.20 5.84
N PHE A 238 8.84 -25.15 6.48
CA PHE A 238 8.22 -25.26 7.80
C PHE A 238 6.70 -25.47 7.77
N PHE A 239 6.02 -25.06 6.69
CA PHE A 239 4.56 -25.16 6.52
C PHE A 239 4.15 -26.06 5.35
N HIS A 240 5.11 -26.62 4.61
CA HIS A 240 4.88 -27.52 3.48
C HIS A 240 4.09 -26.89 2.32
N GLY A 241 4.09 -25.56 2.23
CA GLY A 241 3.43 -24.75 1.22
C GLY A 241 3.46 -23.28 1.56
N SER A 242 2.99 -22.45 0.60
CA SER A 242 2.97 -21.00 0.75
C SER A 242 1.56 -20.40 0.48
N GLY A 243 0.52 -21.24 0.44
CA GLY A 243 -0.84 -20.82 0.12
C GLY A 243 -1.07 -20.53 -1.38
N PRO A 244 -2.20 -19.90 -1.74
CA PRO A 244 -2.49 -19.47 -3.10
C PRO A 244 -1.58 -18.32 -3.54
N PRO A 245 -1.48 -18.02 -4.86
CA PRO A 245 -0.53 -17.04 -5.41
C PRO A 245 -0.54 -15.68 -4.73
N TRP A 246 -1.71 -15.10 -4.44
CA TRP A 246 -1.81 -13.80 -3.79
C TRP A 246 -1.19 -13.80 -2.38
N TYR A 247 -1.43 -14.86 -1.62
CA TYR A 247 -0.90 -15.00 -0.26
C TYR A 247 0.60 -15.27 -0.29
N MET A 248 1.02 -16.16 -1.16
CA MET A 248 2.41 -16.55 -1.36
C MET A 248 3.28 -15.33 -1.70
N GLU A 249 2.95 -14.63 -2.79
CA GLU A 249 3.72 -13.45 -3.22
C GLU A 249 3.54 -12.28 -2.25
N GLY A 250 2.33 -12.10 -1.73
CA GLY A 250 2.04 -11.06 -0.75
C GLY A 250 2.84 -11.22 0.55
N MET A 251 2.95 -12.43 1.08
CA MET A 251 3.76 -12.72 2.27
C MET A 251 5.24 -12.47 2.02
N ALA A 252 5.76 -12.91 0.87
CA ALA A 252 7.15 -12.69 0.49
C ALA A 252 7.45 -11.19 0.31
N GLU A 253 6.61 -10.45 -0.41
CA GLU A 253 6.74 -9.01 -0.61
C GLU A 253 6.64 -8.22 0.71
N MET A 254 5.65 -8.55 1.55
CA MET A 254 5.44 -7.87 2.82
C MET A 254 6.61 -8.08 3.79
N LEU A 255 7.06 -9.34 3.96
CA LEU A 255 8.17 -9.66 4.84
C LEU A 255 9.51 -9.13 4.31
N ALA A 256 9.69 -9.09 2.97
CA ALA A 256 10.89 -8.57 2.35
C ALA A 256 10.96 -7.03 2.31
N THR A 257 9.87 -6.32 2.51
CA THR A 257 9.92 -4.86 2.63
C THR A 257 10.56 -4.47 3.95
N HIS A 258 11.77 -3.90 3.91
CA HIS A 258 12.64 -3.77 5.06
C HIS A 258 13.31 -2.41 5.20
N GLN A 259 13.82 -2.15 6.39
CA GLN A 259 14.80 -1.11 6.69
C GLN A 259 16.10 -1.78 7.13
N TRP A 260 17.23 -1.26 6.64
CA TRP A 260 18.56 -1.67 7.06
C TRP A 260 19.35 -0.44 7.46
N VAL A 261 19.50 -0.20 8.77
CA VAL A 261 20.16 0.98 9.32
C VAL A 261 21.04 0.57 10.49
N GLY A 262 22.30 1.00 10.51
CA GLY A 262 23.21 0.73 11.61
C GLY A 262 23.38 -0.76 11.95
N GLN A 263 23.40 -1.63 10.94
CA GLN A 263 23.44 -3.08 11.06
C GLN A 263 22.20 -3.70 11.74
N GLN A 264 21.09 -2.99 11.79
CA GLN A 264 19.81 -3.52 12.25
C GLN A 264 18.87 -3.70 11.08
N LEU A 265 18.31 -4.92 10.97
CA LEU A 265 17.28 -5.26 10.00
C LEU A 265 15.92 -5.16 10.66
N LYS A 266 15.00 -4.44 10.03
CA LYS A 266 13.59 -4.42 10.40
C LYS A 266 12.76 -4.81 9.18
N LEU A 267 12.17 -6.00 9.20
CA LEU A 267 11.26 -6.50 8.18
C LEU A 267 9.86 -5.91 8.33
N ARG A 268 9.00 -6.14 7.34
CA ARG A 268 7.60 -5.69 7.32
C ARG A 268 7.46 -4.18 7.53
N SER A 269 8.45 -3.42 7.05
CA SER A 269 8.41 -1.96 7.14
C SER A 269 7.49 -1.38 6.07
N PHE A 270 6.52 -0.55 6.47
CA PHE A 270 5.80 0.24 5.47
C PHE A 270 6.76 1.33 4.96
N PRO A 271 6.92 1.51 3.64
CA PRO A 271 7.89 2.48 3.10
C PRO A 271 7.51 3.91 3.48
N ALA A 272 8.42 4.65 4.11
CA ALA A 272 8.20 6.04 4.49
C ALA A 272 8.16 6.96 3.26
N ASP A 273 9.00 6.69 2.27
CA ASP A 273 9.08 7.42 1.01
C ASP A 273 9.62 6.53 -0.12
N ARG A 274 9.64 7.07 -1.35
CA ARG A 274 10.13 6.35 -2.53
C ARG A 274 11.62 6.04 -2.47
N THR A 275 12.42 6.88 -1.83
CA THR A 275 13.88 6.73 -1.77
C THR A 275 14.30 5.64 -0.80
N ALA A 276 13.45 5.33 0.20
CA ALA A 276 13.66 4.23 1.12
C ALA A 276 13.59 2.85 0.45
N VAL A 277 12.93 2.74 -0.71
CA VAL A 277 12.67 1.48 -1.42
C VAL A 277 12.98 1.59 -2.93
N PRO A 278 14.22 1.90 -3.32
CA PRO A 278 14.57 2.09 -4.72
C PRO A 278 14.29 0.82 -5.55
N PHE A 279 13.71 1.00 -6.74
CA PHE A 279 13.29 -0.04 -7.70
C PHE A 279 12.14 -0.96 -7.25
N TRP A 280 11.59 -0.80 -6.04
CA TRP A 280 10.52 -1.66 -5.54
C TRP A 280 9.11 -1.29 -6.07
N GLY A 281 8.70 -0.05 -6.06
CA GLY A 281 7.58 0.53 -6.81
C GLY A 281 6.14 0.11 -6.44
N ARG A 282 5.87 -0.70 -5.41
CA ARG A 282 4.53 -1.28 -5.14
C ARG A 282 3.47 -0.22 -4.81
N VAL A 283 3.81 0.77 -3.98
CA VAL A 283 2.92 1.92 -3.68
C VAL A 283 2.53 2.66 -4.97
N LYS A 284 3.49 2.88 -5.88
CA LYS A 284 3.22 3.55 -7.16
C LYS A 284 2.24 2.76 -8.02
N ILE A 285 2.38 1.43 -8.11
CA ILE A 285 1.47 0.57 -8.88
C ILE A 285 0.04 0.77 -8.39
N ILE A 286 -0.21 0.66 -7.08
CA ILE A 286 -1.56 0.83 -6.52
C ILE A 286 -2.12 2.22 -6.83
N LYS A 287 -1.31 3.28 -6.62
CA LYS A 287 -1.74 4.67 -6.90
C LYS A 287 -2.09 4.88 -8.37
N ASP A 288 -1.27 4.37 -9.29
CA ASP A 288 -1.50 4.49 -10.72
C ASP A 288 -2.78 3.73 -11.15
N ASP A 289 -2.98 2.51 -10.65
CA ASP A 289 -4.17 1.72 -10.96
C ASP A 289 -5.44 2.38 -10.43
N VAL A 290 -5.44 2.87 -9.20
CA VAL A 290 -6.57 3.61 -8.62
C VAL A 290 -6.86 4.87 -9.43
N ALA A 291 -5.84 5.63 -9.83
CA ALA A 291 -5.99 6.83 -10.66
C ALA A 291 -6.58 6.50 -12.05
N LEU A 292 -6.25 5.32 -12.60
CA LEU A 292 -6.78 4.80 -13.87
C LEU A 292 -8.12 4.08 -13.71
N ARG A 293 -8.74 4.10 -12.52
CA ARG A 293 -9.99 3.39 -12.20
C ARG A 293 -9.89 1.86 -12.36
N LYS A 294 -8.70 1.31 -12.08
CA LYS A 294 -8.40 -0.12 -12.07
C LYS A 294 -8.17 -0.64 -10.64
N GLY A 295 -8.66 0.09 -9.64
CA GLY A 295 -8.61 -0.35 -8.25
C GLY A 295 -9.33 -1.69 -8.09
N LYS A 296 -8.76 -2.60 -7.29
CA LYS A 296 -9.26 -3.97 -7.09
C LYS A 296 -9.90 -4.11 -5.72
N MET A 297 -11.01 -4.84 -5.66
CA MET A 297 -11.51 -5.36 -4.39
C MET A 297 -10.56 -6.43 -3.85
N ILE A 298 -10.55 -6.62 -2.53
CA ILE A 298 -9.64 -7.59 -1.91
C ILE A 298 -9.89 -9.02 -2.40
N GLU A 299 -11.14 -9.37 -2.69
CA GLU A 299 -11.53 -10.67 -3.25
C GLU A 299 -10.99 -10.88 -4.67
N GLU A 300 -10.86 -9.82 -5.47
CA GLU A 300 -10.26 -9.90 -6.81
C GLU A 300 -8.76 -10.22 -6.71
N VAL A 301 -8.07 -9.63 -5.73
CA VAL A 301 -6.66 -9.96 -5.43
C VAL A 301 -6.54 -11.41 -4.97
N MET A 302 -7.45 -11.89 -4.12
CA MET A 302 -7.47 -13.27 -3.62
C MET A 302 -7.72 -14.33 -4.71
N GLN A 303 -8.17 -13.92 -5.90
CA GLN A 303 -8.44 -14.80 -7.05
C GLN A 303 -7.27 -14.89 -8.02
N TYR A 304 -6.12 -14.28 -7.75
CA TYR A 304 -4.95 -14.40 -8.62
C TYR A 304 -4.56 -15.85 -8.87
N GLY A 305 -4.44 -16.18 -10.16
CA GLY A 305 -4.05 -17.52 -10.62
C GLY A 305 -2.54 -17.73 -10.61
N SER A 306 -2.12 -18.93 -11.00
CA SER A 306 -0.71 -19.36 -11.01
C SER A 306 0.22 -18.51 -11.89
N ASN A 307 -0.31 -17.73 -12.82
CA ASN A 307 0.46 -16.84 -13.69
C ASN A 307 0.68 -15.44 -13.10
N ALA A 308 0.14 -15.15 -11.93
CA ALA A 308 0.27 -13.84 -11.28
C ALA A 308 1.74 -13.41 -11.08
N HIS A 309 2.64 -14.38 -10.84
CA HIS A 309 4.07 -14.14 -10.71
C HIS A 309 4.76 -13.62 -11.98
N LEU A 310 4.08 -13.61 -13.12
CA LEU A 310 4.57 -13.03 -14.39
C LEU A 310 4.22 -11.55 -14.54
N ASP A 311 3.41 -11.01 -13.64
CA ASP A 311 2.91 -9.62 -13.71
C ASP A 311 3.32 -8.83 -12.48
N VAL A 312 4.04 -7.72 -12.72
CA VAL A 312 4.49 -6.81 -11.66
C VAL A 312 3.31 -6.19 -10.90
N GLU A 313 2.18 -5.97 -11.56
CA GLU A 313 0.93 -5.50 -10.95
C GLU A 313 0.48 -6.44 -9.82
N ALA A 314 0.47 -7.75 -10.09
CA ALA A 314 0.03 -8.74 -9.11
C ALA A 314 0.87 -8.76 -7.84
N TYR A 315 2.19 -8.52 -7.92
CA TYR A 315 3.04 -8.34 -6.75
C TYR A 315 2.62 -7.13 -5.90
N GLY A 316 2.30 -6.00 -6.57
CA GLY A 316 1.85 -4.79 -5.89
C GLY A 316 0.55 -5.01 -5.12
N TRP A 317 -0.45 -5.59 -5.77
CA TRP A 317 -1.74 -5.87 -5.14
C TRP A 317 -1.69 -6.95 -4.06
N SER A 318 -0.88 -8.00 -4.26
CA SER A 318 -0.65 -9.03 -3.25
C SER A 318 0.05 -8.47 -2.01
N TRP A 319 1.08 -7.62 -2.20
CA TRP A 319 1.71 -6.87 -1.10
C TRP A 319 0.70 -6.01 -0.34
N ALA A 320 -0.14 -5.26 -1.07
CA ALA A 320 -1.13 -4.38 -0.44
C ALA A 320 -2.13 -5.19 0.40
N ALA A 321 -2.65 -6.31 -0.13
CA ALA A 321 -3.62 -7.15 0.58
C ALA A 321 -3.04 -7.76 1.86
N THR A 322 -1.84 -8.34 1.78
CA THR A 322 -1.20 -8.94 2.96
C THR A 322 -0.76 -7.90 3.98
N THR A 323 -0.22 -6.75 3.52
CA THR A 323 0.17 -5.64 4.40
C THR A 323 -1.03 -5.05 5.13
N PHE A 324 -2.14 -4.85 4.43
CA PHE A 324 -3.39 -4.37 5.02
C PHE A 324 -3.89 -5.33 6.11
N LEU A 325 -4.05 -6.61 5.78
CA LEU A 325 -4.56 -7.60 6.72
C LEU A 325 -3.62 -7.85 7.92
N ASP A 326 -2.30 -7.82 7.69
CA ASP A 326 -1.30 -8.04 8.73
C ASP A 326 -1.11 -6.86 9.69
N ARG A 327 -1.26 -5.63 9.21
CA ARG A 327 -0.99 -4.43 10.01
C ARG A 327 -2.24 -3.83 10.65
N HIS A 328 -3.42 -4.14 10.12
CA HIS A 328 -4.66 -3.64 10.68
C HIS A 328 -4.91 -4.22 12.08
N PRO A 329 -5.11 -3.41 13.13
CA PRO A 329 -5.18 -3.87 14.52
C PRO A 329 -6.28 -4.92 14.76
N GLU A 330 -7.40 -4.81 14.07
CA GLU A 330 -8.53 -5.73 14.20
C GLU A 330 -8.36 -7.03 13.40
N PHE A 331 -7.69 -6.99 12.23
CA PHE A 331 -7.66 -8.10 11.27
C PHE A 331 -6.44 -9.00 11.42
N GLN A 332 -5.32 -8.49 11.97
CA GLN A 332 -4.01 -9.13 11.99
C GLN A 332 -4.01 -10.52 12.66
N THR A 333 -4.75 -10.69 13.73
CA THR A 333 -4.74 -11.95 14.48
C THR A 333 -5.33 -13.09 13.65
N THR A 334 -6.46 -12.86 12.98
CA THR A 334 -7.10 -13.85 12.10
C THR A 334 -6.23 -14.13 10.88
N PHE A 335 -5.67 -13.09 10.25
CA PHE A 335 -4.79 -13.22 9.11
C PHE A 335 -3.53 -14.06 9.42
N ARG A 336 -2.82 -13.76 10.51
CA ARG A 336 -1.59 -14.47 10.88
C ARG A 336 -1.79 -15.94 11.17
N ARG A 337 -2.97 -16.32 11.69
CA ARG A 337 -3.31 -17.74 11.91
C ARG A 337 -3.46 -18.52 10.60
N GLN A 338 -3.71 -17.85 9.48
CA GLN A 338 -3.94 -18.51 8.20
C GLN A 338 -2.71 -19.26 7.69
N VAL A 339 -1.50 -18.91 8.15
CA VAL A 339 -0.26 -19.63 7.80
C VAL A 339 -0.33 -21.12 8.12
N GLN A 340 -1.11 -21.54 9.13
CA GLN A 340 -1.31 -22.95 9.49
C GLN A 340 -2.00 -23.76 8.38
N LYS A 341 -2.62 -23.07 7.40
CA LYS A 341 -3.24 -23.65 6.22
C LYS A 341 -2.41 -23.45 4.95
N ALA A 342 -1.16 -22.98 5.04
CA ALA A 342 -0.33 -22.64 3.89
C ALA A 342 -0.01 -23.83 2.97
N GLY A 343 -0.23 -25.08 3.42
CA GLY A 343 -0.20 -26.27 2.56
C GLY A 343 -1.34 -26.34 1.52
N ASP A 344 -2.43 -25.56 1.73
CA ASP A 344 -3.54 -25.47 0.77
C ASP A 344 -3.34 -24.25 -0.15
N SER A 345 -3.11 -24.51 -1.41
CA SER A 345 -2.97 -23.48 -2.46
C SER A 345 -4.24 -23.32 -3.31
N SER A 346 -5.30 -24.02 -2.96
CA SER A 346 -6.60 -23.94 -3.64
C SER A 346 -7.37 -22.66 -3.25
N PRO A 347 -8.43 -22.32 -4.00
CA PRO A 347 -9.33 -21.23 -3.62
C PRO A 347 -9.96 -21.37 -2.23
N GLN A 348 -10.03 -22.61 -1.70
CA GLN A 348 -10.58 -22.87 -0.37
C GLN A 348 -9.80 -22.15 0.73
N PHE A 349 -8.49 -21.98 0.58
CA PHE A 349 -7.66 -21.16 1.49
C PHE A 349 -8.24 -19.75 1.70
N SER A 350 -8.61 -19.07 0.60
CA SER A 350 -9.18 -17.71 0.65
C SER A 350 -10.59 -17.71 1.22
N LEU A 351 -11.42 -18.69 0.85
CA LEU A 351 -12.77 -18.84 1.41
C LEU A 351 -12.74 -19.10 2.92
N ASP A 352 -11.81 -19.92 3.39
CA ASP A 352 -11.62 -20.19 4.82
C ASP A 352 -11.20 -18.93 5.59
N LEU A 353 -10.37 -18.07 4.99
CA LEU A 353 -10.01 -16.79 5.59
C LEU A 353 -11.21 -15.84 5.69
N ILE A 354 -11.98 -15.70 4.62
CA ILE A 354 -13.23 -14.91 4.60
C ILE A 354 -14.20 -15.42 5.67
N GLN A 355 -14.39 -16.73 5.74
CA GLN A 355 -15.24 -17.36 6.75
C GLN A 355 -14.73 -17.12 8.18
N ALA A 356 -13.41 -17.12 8.39
CA ALA A 356 -12.82 -16.86 9.70
C ALA A 356 -13.04 -15.41 10.18
N TYR A 357 -13.21 -14.46 9.27
CA TYR A 357 -13.64 -13.10 9.60
C TYR A 357 -15.15 -13.01 9.89
N GLY A 358 -15.98 -13.87 9.27
CA GLY A 358 -17.43 -13.85 9.45
C GLY A 358 -18.04 -12.48 9.13
N ASP A 359 -18.89 -11.97 10.02
CA ASP A 359 -19.58 -10.68 9.86
C ASP A 359 -18.60 -9.48 9.72
N LYS A 360 -17.36 -9.63 10.23
CA LYS A 360 -16.33 -8.61 10.08
C LYS A 360 -15.82 -8.45 8.64
N TRP A 361 -16.10 -9.40 7.74
CA TRP A 361 -15.64 -9.33 6.35
C TRP A 361 -16.12 -8.08 5.62
N LEU A 362 -17.34 -7.63 5.92
CA LEU A 362 -17.86 -6.39 5.36
C LEU A 362 -17.02 -5.17 5.78
N ARG A 363 -16.56 -5.15 7.04
CA ARG A 363 -15.65 -4.13 7.55
C ARG A 363 -14.25 -4.23 6.91
N VAL A 364 -13.75 -5.45 6.67
CA VAL A 364 -12.51 -5.66 5.90
C VAL A 364 -12.61 -5.02 4.52
N ARG A 365 -13.69 -5.26 3.78
CA ARG A 365 -13.93 -4.66 2.45
C ARG A 365 -13.98 -3.14 2.48
N GLN A 366 -14.68 -2.58 3.44
CA GLN A 366 -14.81 -1.13 3.63
C GLN A 366 -13.44 -0.47 3.87
N GLN A 367 -12.69 -0.97 4.85
CA GLN A 367 -11.40 -0.38 5.22
C GLN A 367 -10.32 -0.67 4.17
N TRP A 368 -10.41 -1.78 3.44
CA TRP A 368 -9.58 -2.03 2.26
C TRP A 368 -9.74 -0.95 1.20
N GLN A 369 -10.99 -0.56 0.87
CA GLN A 369 -11.25 0.51 -0.09
C GLN A 369 -10.62 1.83 0.34
N LEU A 370 -10.77 2.20 1.61
CA LEU A 370 -10.14 3.41 2.16
C LEU A 370 -8.61 3.34 2.03
N PHE A 371 -8.01 2.20 2.37
CA PHE A 371 -6.58 1.99 2.28
C PHE A 371 -6.05 2.18 0.85
N ILE A 372 -6.65 1.51 -0.15
CA ILE A 372 -6.17 1.63 -1.53
C ILE A 372 -6.42 3.01 -2.15
N MET A 373 -7.57 3.65 -1.84
CA MET A 373 -7.91 4.98 -2.36
C MET A 373 -7.09 6.11 -1.73
N ASN A 374 -6.56 5.89 -0.54
CA ASN A 374 -5.71 6.83 0.17
C ASN A 374 -4.24 6.39 0.20
N MET A 375 -3.87 5.38 -0.61
CA MET A 375 -2.53 4.82 -0.63
C MET A 375 -1.47 5.88 -0.88
N GLU A 376 -0.51 5.99 0.03
CA GLU A 376 0.67 6.82 -0.10
C GLU A 376 1.84 6.26 0.72
N TYR A 377 3.03 6.75 0.47
CA TYR A 377 4.18 6.41 1.31
C TYR A 377 3.96 6.94 2.74
N GLY A 378 4.39 6.17 3.73
CA GLY A 378 4.20 6.55 5.14
C GLY A 378 2.82 6.24 5.73
N TYR A 379 1.89 5.67 4.95
CA TYR A 379 0.51 5.39 5.40
C TYR A 379 0.47 4.67 6.76
N ASP A 380 -0.20 5.26 7.75
CA ASP A 380 -0.36 4.69 9.09
C ASP A 380 -1.66 3.91 9.22
N LEU A 381 -1.60 2.61 8.89
CA LEU A 381 -2.75 1.69 8.97
C LEU A 381 -3.35 1.59 10.39
N VAL A 382 -2.56 1.84 11.42
CA VAL A 382 -3.05 1.76 12.80
C VAL A 382 -3.89 2.98 13.16
N ARG A 383 -3.46 4.18 12.73
CA ARG A 383 -4.18 5.43 12.99
C ARG A 383 -5.39 5.61 12.08
N GLU A 384 -5.33 5.06 10.87
CA GLU A 384 -6.46 5.05 9.91
C GLU A 384 -7.50 3.96 10.21
N ALA A 385 -7.20 2.99 11.09
CA ALA A 385 -8.16 1.93 11.44
C ALA A 385 -9.39 2.53 12.12
N ILE A 386 -10.56 2.09 11.65
CA ILE A 386 -11.86 2.49 12.22
C ILE A 386 -12.21 1.51 13.34
N ASP A 387 -12.39 2.05 14.54
CA ASP A 387 -12.82 1.28 15.70
C ASP A 387 -14.33 0.98 15.63
N ASP A 388 -14.73 -0.21 16.08
CA ASP A 388 -16.14 -0.56 16.22
C ASP A 388 -16.75 0.18 17.40
N VAL A 389 -17.83 0.93 17.14
CA VAL A 389 -18.61 1.63 18.14
C VAL A 389 -20.04 1.12 18.08
N GLU A 390 -20.66 0.95 19.24
CA GLU A 390 -22.08 0.60 19.33
C GLU A 390 -22.94 1.63 18.59
N VAL A 391 -23.73 1.15 17.64
CA VAL A 391 -24.59 2.00 16.83
C VAL A 391 -25.95 2.18 17.53
N ARG A 392 -26.37 3.42 17.71
CA ARG A 392 -27.63 3.82 18.32
C ARG A 392 -28.46 4.61 17.33
N SER A 393 -29.78 4.44 17.40
CA SER A 393 -30.69 5.29 16.63
C SER A 393 -30.61 6.73 17.14
N TYR A 394 -30.51 7.69 16.23
CA TYR A 394 -30.50 9.10 16.61
C TYR A 394 -31.78 9.50 17.39
N ALA A 395 -32.92 8.89 17.09
CA ALA A 395 -34.20 9.13 17.79
C ALA A 395 -34.20 8.71 19.29
N GLU A 396 -33.22 7.91 19.71
CA GLU A 396 -33.05 7.42 21.09
C GLU A 396 -32.06 8.28 21.91
N LEU A 397 -31.50 9.32 21.29
CA LEU A 397 -30.44 10.14 21.89
C LEU A 397 -31.01 11.44 22.51
N PRO A 398 -30.31 12.09 23.48
CA PRO A 398 -30.63 13.43 23.96
C PRO A 398 -30.65 14.44 22.81
N GLU A 399 -31.33 15.56 23.00
CA GLU A 399 -31.48 16.63 22.00
C GLU A 399 -30.11 17.11 21.43
N GLU A 400 -29.06 17.12 22.24
CA GLU A 400 -27.68 17.45 21.82
C GLU A 400 -26.71 16.32 22.19
N GLN A 401 -25.89 15.89 21.22
CA GLN A 401 -24.81 14.94 21.40
C GLN A 401 -23.46 15.62 21.28
N ALA A 402 -22.57 15.43 22.26
CA ALA A 402 -21.18 15.87 22.18
C ALA A 402 -20.28 14.66 21.89
N ILE A 403 -19.46 14.79 20.86
CA ILE A 403 -18.54 13.75 20.36
C ILE A 403 -17.14 14.33 20.36
N GLN A 404 -16.17 13.57 20.88
CA GLN A 404 -14.76 13.92 20.79
C GLN A 404 -14.15 13.28 19.54
N VAL A 405 -13.49 14.09 18.71
CA VAL A 405 -12.81 13.65 17.49
C VAL A 405 -11.31 13.87 17.66
N GLN A 406 -10.56 12.79 17.72
CA GLN A 406 -9.10 12.80 17.88
C GLN A 406 -8.43 13.30 16.60
N ALA A 407 -7.50 14.22 16.71
CA ALA A 407 -6.80 14.80 15.55
C ALA A 407 -5.85 13.79 14.87
N ASP A 408 -5.31 12.83 15.64
CA ASP A 408 -4.32 11.84 15.20
C ASP A 408 -4.94 10.53 14.69
N ARG A 409 -6.23 10.54 14.32
CA ARG A 409 -6.98 9.39 13.82
C ARG A 409 -7.62 9.66 12.46
N GLY A 410 -7.83 8.58 11.69
CA GLY A 410 -8.62 8.61 10.47
C GLY A 410 -10.11 8.82 10.74
N TRP A 411 -10.97 8.12 9.98
CA TRP A 411 -12.42 8.19 10.18
C TRP A 411 -12.83 7.58 11.52
N GLN A 412 -13.57 8.35 12.31
CA GLN A 412 -14.06 7.96 13.63
C GLN A 412 -15.59 7.88 13.60
N SER A 413 -16.12 6.70 13.99
CA SER A 413 -17.56 6.49 14.09
C SER A 413 -18.14 7.32 15.21
N THR A 414 -19.23 8.02 14.95
CA THR A 414 -20.00 8.68 15.99
C THR A 414 -20.92 7.74 16.77
N GLY A 415 -21.12 6.51 16.24
CA GLY A 415 -22.14 5.59 16.74
C GLY A 415 -23.58 6.02 16.43
N LEU A 416 -23.80 7.05 15.63
CA LEU A 416 -25.14 7.57 15.33
C LEU A 416 -25.65 7.02 13.99
N ALA A 417 -26.73 6.22 14.06
CA ALA A 417 -27.48 5.84 12.87
C ALA A 417 -28.36 7.01 12.41
N VAL A 418 -28.18 7.42 11.17
CA VAL A 418 -28.89 8.52 10.52
C VAL A 418 -29.68 8.01 9.33
N THR A 419 -30.77 8.71 8.99
CA THR A 419 -31.62 8.37 7.84
C THR A 419 -31.60 9.47 6.80
N LYS A 420 -31.81 9.10 5.54
CA LYS A 420 -31.89 10.02 4.42
C LYS A 420 -32.89 11.15 4.67
N GLY A 421 -32.49 12.39 4.37
CA GLY A 421 -33.32 13.58 4.52
C GLY A 421 -33.32 14.18 5.93
N MET A 422 -32.66 13.54 6.92
CA MET A 422 -32.47 14.18 8.22
C MET A 422 -31.60 15.44 8.06
N ASN A 423 -32.00 16.51 8.72
CA ASN A 423 -31.21 17.75 8.84
C ASN A 423 -30.56 17.81 10.22
N ILE A 424 -29.23 17.84 10.23
CA ILE A 424 -28.41 17.87 11.42
C ILE A 424 -27.68 19.20 11.48
N GLN A 425 -27.84 19.92 12.59
CA GLN A 425 -27.01 21.06 12.94
C GLN A 425 -25.75 20.55 13.63
N LEU A 426 -24.58 20.96 13.14
CA LEU A 426 -23.29 20.64 13.70
C LEU A 426 -22.58 21.92 14.16
N ALA A 427 -21.97 21.87 15.35
CA ALA A 427 -21.08 22.91 15.88
C ALA A 427 -19.82 22.23 16.40
N ALA A 428 -18.66 22.59 15.85
CA ALA A 428 -17.37 22.05 16.25
C ALA A 428 -16.50 23.14 16.88
N SER A 429 -15.80 22.78 17.95
CA SER A 429 -14.91 23.70 18.67
C SER A 429 -13.70 22.97 19.25
N GLY A 430 -12.67 23.71 19.55
CA GLY A 430 -11.42 23.21 20.10
C GLY A 430 -10.22 23.62 19.27
N ARG A 431 -9.04 23.47 19.85
CA ARG A 431 -7.76 23.77 19.22
C ARG A 431 -6.86 22.54 19.38
N PHE A 432 -6.20 22.16 18.31
CA PHE A 432 -5.40 20.94 18.24
C PHE A 432 -4.15 21.18 17.38
N VAL A 433 -3.14 20.33 17.56
CA VAL A 433 -1.91 20.34 16.76
C VAL A 433 -2.13 19.48 15.53
N ILE A 434 -1.81 20.02 14.35
CA ILE A 434 -1.96 19.35 13.05
C ILE A 434 -0.62 19.11 12.36
N HIS A 435 0.46 19.62 12.90
CA HIS A 435 1.82 19.35 12.46
C HIS A 435 2.80 19.62 13.58
N GLN A 436 3.78 18.75 13.77
CA GLN A 436 4.83 18.92 14.74
C GLN A 436 6.17 18.39 14.24
N GLU A 437 7.11 19.30 13.95
CA GLU A 437 8.50 18.95 13.75
C GLU A 437 9.23 18.81 15.08
N LYS A 438 10.16 17.84 15.15
CA LYS A 438 11.01 17.59 16.32
C LYS A 438 12.48 17.64 15.93
N ASP A 439 13.31 18.21 16.79
CA ASP A 439 14.75 18.16 16.66
C ASP A 439 15.30 16.75 16.97
N GLN A 440 16.64 16.60 16.84
CA GLN A 440 17.32 15.34 17.13
C GLN A 440 17.19 14.88 18.61
N ALA A 441 16.88 15.81 19.51
CA ALA A 441 16.61 15.51 20.92
C ALA A 441 15.12 15.18 21.19
N GLY A 442 14.26 15.22 20.15
CA GLY A 442 12.83 14.95 20.24
C GLY A 442 12.01 16.13 20.77
N GLN A 443 12.58 17.34 20.84
CA GLN A 443 11.86 18.55 21.23
C GLN A 443 11.16 19.17 20.01
N ALA A 444 9.93 19.65 20.20
CA ALA A 444 9.19 20.34 19.15
C ALA A 444 9.91 21.66 18.78
N VAL A 445 10.25 21.80 17.49
CA VAL A 445 10.91 23.00 16.93
C VAL A 445 9.99 23.79 16.04
N ASP A 446 8.99 23.15 15.43
CA ASP A 446 7.88 23.77 14.72
C ASP A 446 6.58 23.06 15.08
N GLN A 447 5.50 23.82 15.23
CA GLN A 447 4.20 23.28 15.58
C GLN A 447 3.12 24.16 14.98
N TRP A 448 2.19 23.53 14.24
CA TRP A 448 1.03 24.21 13.70
C TRP A 448 -0.22 23.80 14.47
N GLU A 449 -0.93 24.79 14.97
CA GLU A 449 -2.23 24.61 15.59
C GLU A 449 -3.35 24.95 14.61
N SER A 450 -4.44 24.20 14.69
CA SER A 450 -5.65 24.39 13.91
C SER A 450 -6.87 24.45 14.80
N GLU A 451 -7.93 25.07 14.30
CA GLU A 451 -9.32 24.96 14.75
C GLU A 451 -10.10 24.14 13.69
N PRO A 452 -11.36 23.76 13.95
CA PRO A 452 -12.12 22.90 13.02
C PRO A 452 -12.25 23.41 11.58
N ASP A 453 -12.09 24.70 11.32
CA ASP A 453 -12.09 25.30 9.98
C ASP A 453 -10.80 24.99 9.19
N GLY A 454 -9.76 24.51 9.86
CA GLY A 454 -8.47 24.20 9.27
C GLY A 454 -7.59 25.43 9.03
N ILE A 455 -6.36 25.20 8.61
CA ILE A 455 -5.38 26.22 8.26
C ILE A 455 -5.08 26.19 6.76
N THR A 456 -4.94 27.37 6.16
CA THR A 456 -4.76 27.52 4.70
C THR A 456 -3.29 27.54 4.27
N ILE A 457 -2.36 27.26 5.19
CA ILE A 457 -0.93 27.13 4.88
C ILE A 457 -0.69 25.93 3.97
N GLN A 458 -1.43 24.82 4.22
CA GLN A 458 -1.33 23.58 3.47
C GLN A 458 -2.73 23.02 3.19
N TYR A 459 -2.83 22.24 2.11
CA TYR A 459 -4.07 21.59 1.69
C TYR A 459 -3.82 20.10 1.48
N TYR A 460 -4.74 19.27 1.99
CA TYR A 460 -4.79 17.85 1.68
C TYR A 460 -6.11 17.54 0.96
N LYS A 461 -6.04 16.87 -0.20
CA LYS A 461 -7.20 16.54 -1.06
C LYS A 461 -8.15 17.73 -1.33
N GLY A 462 -7.56 18.92 -1.50
CA GLY A 462 -8.30 20.14 -1.86
C GLY A 462 -9.01 20.84 -0.70
N ASN A 463 -8.85 20.37 0.54
CA ASN A 463 -9.35 21.03 1.75
C ASN A 463 -8.18 21.55 2.60
N PRO A 464 -8.37 22.65 3.35
CA PRO A 464 -7.39 23.12 4.32
C PRO A 464 -6.96 22.01 5.28
N LEU A 465 -5.68 21.98 5.64
CA LEU A 465 -5.18 21.06 6.65
C LEU A 465 -5.88 21.31 7.99
N GLY A 466 -6.28 20.25 8.68
CA GLY A 466 -7.00 20.37 9.96
C GLY A 466 -8.52 20.62 9.85
N LYS A 467 -9.08 20.75 8.64
CA LYS A 467 -10.51 20.99 8.49
C LYS A 467 -11.34 19.76 8.88
N LEU A 468 -12.41 19.97 9.69
CA LEU A 468 -13.34 18.89 10.04
C LEU A 468 -14.10 18.41 8.81
N LEU A 469 -14.08 17.10 8.58
CA LEU A 469 -14.79 16.37 7.54
C LEU A 469 -15.88 15.50 8.16
N ILE A 470 -16.96 15.30 7.40
CA ILE A 470 -18.10 14.45 7.78
C ILE A 470 -18.48 13.54 6.62
N ALA A 471 -18.82 12.30 6.93
CA ALA A 471 -19.32 11.32 5.97
C ALA A 471 -20.39 10.43 6.60
N VAL A 472 -21.23 9.85 5.76
CA VAL A 472 -22.16 8.78 6.15
C VAL A 472 -21.68 7.49 5.50
N ASP A 473 -21.73 6.37 6.21
CA ASP A 473 -21.41 5.07 5.65
C ASP A 473 -22.49 4.04 5.96
N ASN A 474 -22.86 3.26 4.94
CA ASN A 474 -23.83 2.18 5.05
C ASN A 474 -23.12 0.84 4.92
N LEU A 475 -22.84 0.19 6.05
CA LEU A 475 -22.16 -1.10 6.09
C LEU A 475 -22.95 -2.25 5.44
N ASN A 476 -24.25 -2.09 5.22
CA ASN A 476 -25.10 -3.11 4.62
C ASN A 476 -25.08 -3.11 3.09
N GLN A 477 -24.40 -2.14 2.48
CA GLN A 477 -24.30 -2.06 1.01
C GLN A 477 -23.09 -2.83 0.51
N THR A 478 -23.24 -3.52 -0.61
CA THR A 478 -22.17 -4.25 -1.29
C THR A 478 -21.27 -3.37 -2.16
N GLY A 479 -21.57 -2.06 -2.25
CA GLY A 479 -20.86 -1.08 -3.07
C GLY A 479 -19.62 -0.49 -2.42
N LEU A 480 -19.24 0.69 -2.90
CA LEU A 480 -18.13 1.47 -2.33
C LEU A 480 -18.53 2.02 -0.96
N THR A 481 -17.54 2.12 -0.05
CA THR A 481 -17.76 2.77 1.24
C THR A 481 -18.17 4.23 1.07
N GLY A 482 -19.16 4.68 1.85
CA GLY A 482 -19.59 6.06 1.87
C GLY A 482 -18.53 7.05 2.36
N LEU A 483 -17.51 6.57 3.06
CA LEU A 483 -16.42 7.39 3.61
C LEU A 483 -15.50 7.99 2.54
N VAL A 484 -15.60 7.57 1.28
CA VAL A 484 -14.92 8.22 0.15
C VAL A 484 -15.66 9.45 -0.37
N SER A 485 -16.94 9.62 0.04
CA SER A 485 -17.81 10.74 -0.34
C SER A 485 -18.10 11.56 0.91
N TYR A 486 -17.30 12.58 1.18
CA TYR A 486 -17.37 13.38 2.39
C TYR A 486 -17.64 14.85 2.09
N ALA A 487 -18.17 15.57 3.09
CA ALA A 487 -18.29 17.02 3.10
C ALA A 487 -17.28 17.64 4.08
N ALA A 488 -16.70 18.78 3.70
CA ALA A 488 -15.82 19.56 4.56
C ALA A 488 -16.65 20.63 5.28
N ILE A 489 -16.98 20.37 6.56
CA ILE A 489 -17.91 21.20 7.33
C ILE A 489 -17.21 22.29 8.15
N GLY A 490 -15.98 22.03 8.61
CA GLY A 490 -15.25 22.99 9.44
C GLY A 490 -15.89 23.22 10.83
N GLY A 491 -15.94 24.46 11.28
CA GLY A 491 -16.46 24.86 12.59
C GLY A 491 -17.94 24.63 12.80
N GLY A 492 -18.69 24.28 11.74
CA GLY A 492 -20.09 23.93 11.87
C GLY A 492 -20.96 24.29 10.67
N GLY A 493 -22.22 23.92 10.75
CA GLY A 493 -23.20 24.15 9.70
C GLY A 493 -24.34 23.15 9.74
N GLU A 494 -25.23 23.32 8.81
CA GLU A 494 -26.38 22.45 8.59
C GLU A 494 -26.05 21.45 7.50
N ILE A 495 -26.43 20.18 7.72
CA ILE A 495 -26.19 19.08 6.79
C ILE A 495 -27.48 18.29 6.61
N GLU A 496 -27.91 18.16 5.37
CA GLU A 496 -28.91 17.17 4.97
C GLU A 496 -28.21 15.80 4.74
N ILE A 497 -28.70 14.76 5.39
CA ILE A 497 -28.18 13.41 5.30
C ILE A 497 -28.56 12.79 3.93
N PRO A 498 -27.58 12.39 3.10
CA PRO A 498 -27.83 11.95 1.73
C PRO A 498 -28.44 10.56 1.60
N TYR A 499 -28.18 9.65 2.54
CA TYR A 499 -28.67 8.26 2.59
C TYR A 499 -28.57 7.68 4.00
N ASP A 500 -29.25 6.56 4.24
CA ASP A 500 -29.25 5.87 5.53
C ASP A 500 -27.86 5.30 5.83
N GLY A 501 -27.40 5.42 7.08
CA GLY A 501 -26.11 4.87 7.47
C GLY A 501 -25.67 5.32 8.86
N VAL A 502 -24.38 5.18 9.12
CA VAL A 502 -23.73 5.68 10.35
C VAL A 502 -22.90 6.90 10.02
N LEU A 503 -22.93 7.89 10.89
CA LEU A 503 -22.20 9.14 10.75
C LEU A 503 -20.76 8.98 11.22
N TYR A 504 -19.80 9.52 10.44
CA TYR A 504 -18.37 9.51 10.72
C TYR A 504 -17.78 10.92 10.63
N LEU A 505 -16.77 11.16 11.45
CA LEU A 505 -16.04 12.42 11.49
C LEU A 505 -14.53 12.14 11.39
N ARG A 506 -13.78 13.08 10.82
CA ARG A 506 -12.30 13.08 10.86
C ARG A 506 -11.75 14.51 10.70
N VAL A 507 -10.54 14.71 11.19
CA VAL A 507 -9.73 15.87 10.86
C VAL A 507 -9.03 15.63 9.51
N ASN A 508 -9.03 16.63 8.62
CA ASN A 508 -8.42 16.51 7.29
C ASN A 508 -6.91 16.55 7.37
N ASP A 509 -6.30 15.40 7.14
CA ASP A 509 -4.85 15.24 7.06
C ASP A 509 -4.46 14.04 6.21
N SER A 510 -3.17 13.96 5.84
CA SER A 510 -2.57 12.83 5.19
C SER A 510 -2.50 11.61 6.13
N PRO A 511 -2.87 10.40 5.66
CA PRO A 511 -2.66 9.17 6.43
C PRO A 511 -1.20 8.93 6.86
N ALA A 512 -0.25 9.56 6.21
CA ALA A 512 1.17 9.45 6.54
C ALA A 512 1.60 10.39 7.68
N GLU A 513 0.83 11.46 7.93
CA GLU A 513 1.19 12.54 8.85
C GLU A 513 0.40 12.52 10.16
N LEU A 514 -0.61 11.65 10.30
CA LEU A 514 -1.42 11.52 11.53
C LEU A 514 -0.58 11.31 12.80
N HIS A 515 0.65 10.82 12.68
CA HIS A 515 1.51 10.48 13.80
C HIS A 515 2.04 11.70 14.56
N ASP A 516 2.08 12.88 13.96
CA ASP A 516 2.54 14.14 14.57
C ASP A 516 1.40 15.03 15.06
N ASN A 517 0.14 14.69 14.77
CA ASN A 517 -1.05 15.35 15.31
C ASN A 517 -1.25 15.08 16.80
N ARG A 518 -1.88 16.03 17.51
CA ARG A 518 -2.19 15.94 18.95
C ARG A 518 -3.45 16.72 19.29
N GLY A 519 -4.20 16.19 20.25
CA GLY A 519 -5.41 16.83 20.76
C GLY A 519 -6.68 16.34 20.07
N GLU A 520 -7.77 16.99 20.40
CA GLU A 520 -9.12 16.61 19.98
C GLU A 520 -10.01 17.83 19.79
N ILE A 521 -11.08 17.67 19.06
CA ILE A 521 -12.15 18.66 18.92
C ILE A 521 -13.46 18.11 19.47
N GLU A 522 -14.24 18.97 20.12
CA GLU A 522 -15.61 18.66 20.52
C GLU A 522 -16.56 19.01 19.37
N VAL A 523 -17.37 18.05 18.96
CA VAL A 523 -18.41 18.22 17.95
C VAL A 523 -19.76 17.97 18.59
N LYS A 524 -20.62 19.00 18.56
CA LYS A 524 -22.01 18.95 19.02
C LYS A 524 -22.93 18.75 17.83
N LEU A 525 -23.80 17.77 17.94
CA LEU A 525 -24.80 17.42 16.94
C LEU A 525 -26.18 17.58 17.53
N SER A 526 -27.08 18.27 16.82
CA SER A 526 -28.50 18.39 17.17
C SER A 526 -29.40 18.22 15.94
N LEU A 527 -30.57 17.59 16.14
CA LEU A 527 -31.59 17.55 15.10
C LEU A 527 -32.22 18.94 14.93
N MET A 528 -32.37 19.34 13.67
CA MET A 528 -33.25 20.45 13.38
C MET A 528 -34.70 19.89 13.39
N GLY A 529 -35.51 20.42 14.33
CA GLY A 529 -36.93 20.05 14.37
C GLY A 529 -37.61 20.40 13.05
N GLU A 530 -38.52 19.52 12.61
CA GLU A 530 -39.44 19.84 11.52
C GLU A 530 -40.19 21.12 11.92
N ASN A 531 -39.96 22.25 11.21
CA ASN A 531 -40.74 23.49 11.34
C ASN A 531 -42.09 23.35 10.66
#